data_ad8c2e09f3938a1d3b0414fd4a958c53
#
_entry.id   ad8c2e09f3938a1d3b0414fd4a958c53
#
_cell.length_a   1.000
_cell.length_b   1.000
_cell.length_c   1.000
_cell.angle_alpha   90.00
_cell.angle_beta   90.00
_cell.angle_gamma   90.00
#
_symmetry.space_group_name_H-M   'P 1'
#
loop_
_entity.id
_entity.type
_entity.pdbx_description
1 polymer ?
#
loop_
_entity_poly.entity_id
_entity_poly.type
_entity_poly.pdbx_seq_one_letter_code
_entity_poly.pdbx_strand_id
1 'polypeptide(L)'
;MKENDLIIKSGWPADVGFLAAFLDRNWDYDQIDERLLREKLFDDPLADPELCLTAYSGNMIVGFLYAVRRTVRGQEFGYVKLMAVDEARRRQKIGSALYREAEKLLVAKGATHIRWYDVPLNYFMPGIDPRYTAAYCFALKHGFSQFGEAINMVCDLEGQDFSTREVEDELAEKGIEVRRATYDDRQALKNLLDAEWKLWNNEVSMAMRDTPPSVHIAFKEGELKAFSVHNGNNKGTGWFGPMGTHPDMRGLGIGTILLKRCLKDMQQAVHKKAIIPWVAPIAFYSHFVNARINRVFWRMEKEV
;
A
#
# COMPACT_ATOMS: atom_id res chain seq x y z
N MET A 1 15.82 24.53 -22.69
CA MET A 1 15.23 23.45 -23.52
C MET A 1 14.22 24.11 -24.44
N LYS A 2 14.31 23.93 -25.76
CA LYS A 2 13.19 24.32 -26.62
C LYS A 2 12.01 23.44 -26.24
N GLU A 3 10.82 24.01 -26.15
CA GLU A 3 9.57 23.30 -25.74
C GLU A 3 9.24 22.07 -26.62
N ASN A 4 9.94 21.91 -27.73
CA ASN A 4 9.75 20.89 -28.77
C ASN A 4 10.44 19.52 -28.52
N ASP A 5 11.17 19.33 -27.41
CA ASP A 5 11.92 18.08 -27.20
C ASP A 5 11.31 17.14 -26.14
N LEU A 6 10.18 17.53 -25.52
CA LEU A 6 9.50 16.71 -24.52
C LEU A 6 8.45 15.83 -25.19
N ILE A 7 8.64 14.52 -25.11
CA ILE A 7 7.69 13.51 -25.60
C ILE A 7 7.13 12.74 -24.43
N ILE A 8 5.80 12.72 -24.27
CA ILE A 8 5.11 11.87 -23.29
C ILE A 8 4.55 10.66 -24.04
N LYS A 9 4.92 9.48 -23.57
CA LYS A 9 4.42 8.19 -24.07
C LYS A 9 3.55 7.53 -23.03
N SER A 10 2.41 7.02 -23.44
CA SER A 10 1.54 6.13 -22.67
C SER A 10 1.92 4.67 -22.95
N GLY A 11 1.78 3.81 -21.96
CA GLY A 11 2.05 2.37 -22.06
C GLY A 11 3.03 1.88 -20.99
N TRP A 12 3.11 0.57 -20.87
CA TRP A 12 4.07 -0.04 -19.94
C TRP A 12 5.51 0.33 -20.29
N PRO A 13 6.39 0.52 -19.29
CA PRO A 13 7.80 0.80 -19.55
C PRO A 13 8.44 -0.40 -20.25
N ALA A 14 9.28 -0.12 -21.25
CA ALA A 14 10.04 -1.17 -21.97
C ALA A 14 11.06 -1.86 -21.04
N ASP A 15 11.61 -1.13 -20.07
CA ASP A 15 12.57 -1.62 -19.08
C ASP A 15 12.15 -1.14 -17.69
N VAL A 16 11.64 -2.09 -16.88
CA VAL A 16 11.16 -1.81 -15.52
C VAL A 16 12.32 -1.56 -14.57
N GLY A 17 13.46 -2.25 -14.74
CA GLY A 17 14.63 -2.06 -13.92
C GLY A 17 15.24 -0.67 -14.11
N PHE A 18 15.33 -0.20 -15.34
CA PHE A 18 15.79 1.16 -15.63
C PHE A 18 14.83 2.23 -15.06
N LEU A 19 13.52 2.00 -15.14
CA LEU A 19 12.53 2.91 -14.55
C LEU A 19 12.58 2.88 -13.02
N ALA A 20 12.78 1.71 -12.39
CA ALA A 20 12.94 1.61 -10.95
C ALA A 20 14.15 2.43 -10.47
N ALA A 21 15.29 2.27 -11.14
CA ALA A 21 16.50 3.08 -10.86
C ALA A 21 16.26 4.59 -11.07
N PHE A 22 15.43 4.96 -12.06
CA PHE A 22 15.03 6.36 -12.25
C PHE A 22 14.20 6.87 -11.08
N LEU A 23 13.21 6.10 -10.59
CA LEU A 23 12.37 6.50 -9.46
C LEU A 23 13.18 6.60 -8.17
N ASP A 24 13.98 5.56 -7.87
CA ASP A 24 14.77 5.46 -6.66
C ASP A 24 15.73 6.64 -6.48
N ARG A 25 16.46 7.05 -7.54
CA ARG A 25 17.36 8.20 -7.48
C ARG A 25 16.67 9.56 -7.39
N ASN A 26 15.37 9.65 -7.67
CA ASN A 26 14.61 10.90 -7.67
C ASN A 26 13.65 11.03 -6.46
N TRP A 27 13.64 10.04 -5.57
CA TRP A 27 12.92 10.04 -4.31
C TRP A 27 13.91 10.09 -3.13
N ASP A 28 13.69 11.02 -2.20
CA ASP A 28 14.59 11.26 -1.07
C ASP A 28 14.30 10.38 0.14
N TYR A 29 13.04 9.93 0.30
CA TYR A 29 12.56 9.27 1.52
C TYR A 29 11.93 7.90 1.29
N ASP A 30 11.90 7.43 0.06
CA ASP A 30 11.36 6.14 -0.33
C ASP A 30 12.33 5.44 -1.29
N GLN A 31 12.31 4.11 -1.26
CA GLN A 31 13.12 3.27 -2.13
C GLN A 31 12.21 2.34 -2.92
N ILE A 32 12.56 2.10 -4.17
CA ILE A 32 11.85 1.18 -5.02
C ILE A 32 12.82 0.42 -5.92
N ASP A 33 12.84 -0.90 -5.77
CA ASP A 33 13.55 -1.79 -6.67
C ASP A 33 12.66 -2.26 -7.84
N GLU A 34 13.25 -2.97 -8.79
CA GLU A 34 12.51 -3.51 -9.94
C GLU A 34 11.35 -4.42 -9.49
N ARG A 35 11.56 -5.27 -8.50
CA ARG A 35 10.55 -6.20 -7.99
C ARG A 35 9.34 -5.45 -7.43
N LEU A 36 9.58 -4.44 -6.60
CA LEU A 36 8.52 -3.63 -6.00
C LEU A 36 7.79 -2.78 -7.06
N LEU A 37 8.52 -2.24 -8.05
CA LEU A 37 7.88 -1.53 -9.14
C LEU A 37 7.01 -2.45 -9.99
N ARG A 38 7.48 -3.68 -10.28
CA ARG A 38 6.65 -4.70 -10.97
C ARG A 38 5.37 -5.01 -10.20
N GLU A 39 5.44 -5.15 -8.86
CA GLU A 39 4.27 -5.32 -8.01
C GLU A 39 3.29 -4.15 -8.18
N LYS A 40 3.77 -2.90 -8.19
CA LYS A 40 2.91 -1.72 -8.30
C LYS A 40 2.29 -1.55 -9.69
N LEU A 41 2.98 -1.97 -10.73
CA LEU A 41 2.50 -1.86 -12.11
C LEU A 41 1.60 -3.03 -12.50
N PHE A 42 2.02 -4.27 -12.24
CA PHE A 42 1.43 -5.47 -12.84
C PHE A 42 0.57 -6.31 -11.90
N ASP A 43 0.81 -6.26 -10.58
CA ASP A 43 -0.02 -6.96 -9.59
C ASP A 43 -1.22 -6.12 -9.12
N ASP A 44 -1.38 -4.91 -9.66
CA ASP A 44 -2.58 -4.12 -9.46
C ASP A 44 -3.75 -4.73 -10.24
N PRO A 45 -4.84 -5.14 -9.58
CA PRO A 45 -5.94 -5.84 -10.25
C PRO A 45 -6.70 -4.97 -11.27
N LEU A 46 -6.51 -3.66 -11.22
CA LEU A 46 -7.11 -2.68 -12.12
C LEU A 46 -6.03 -1.86 -12.84
N ALA A 47 -4.90 -2.50 -13.14
CA ALA A 47 -3.80 -1.89 -13.88
C ALA A 47 -4.25 -1.47 -15.29
N ASP A 48 -3.87 -0.24 -15.68
CA ASP A 48 -4.22 0.32 -16.98
C ASP A 48 -2.97 0.93 -17.62
N PRO A 49 -2.45 0.33 -18.71
CA PRO A 49 -1.26 0.86 -19.38
C PRO A 49 -1.45 2.26 -19.96
N GLU A 50 -2.67 2.66 -20.32
CA GLU A 50 -2.93 4.01 -20.84
C GLU A 50 -2.66 5.10 -19.82
N LEU A 51 -2.75 4.77 -18.51
CA LEU A 51 -2.48 5.66 -17.39
C LEU A 51 -1.03 5.61 -16.91
N CYS A 52 -0.17 4.84 -17.58
CA CYS A 52 1.26 4.75 -17.30
C CYS A 52 2.03 5.66 -18.28
N LEU A 53 2.44 6.84 -17.80
CA LEU A 53 3.00 7.91 -18.61
C LEU A 53 4.49 8.09 -18.35
N THR A 54 5.30 8.06 -19.41
CA THR A 54 6.73 8.33 -19.32
C THR A 54 7.09 9.52 -20.19
N ALA A 55 7.76 10.51 -19.62
CA ALA A 55 8.27 11.69 -20.32
C ALA A 55 9.73 11.50 -20.71
N TYR A 56 10.02 11.75 -21.96
CA TYR A 56 11.36 11.63 -22.56
C TYR A 56 11.87 12.98 -23.06
N SER A 57 13.17 13.18 -22.95
CA SER A 57 13.94 14.21 -23.66
C SER A 57 15.03 13.50 -24.46
N GLY A 58 14.87 13.42 -25.78
CA GLY A 58 15.58 12.47 -26.61
C GLY A 58 15.29 11.03 -26.17
N ASN A 59 16.34 10.28 -25.82
CA ASN A 59 16.21 8.90 -25.33
C ASN A 59 16.21 8.78 -23.80
N MET A 60 16.30 9.90 -23.07
CA MET A 60 16.40 9.89 -21.60
C MET A 60 15.00 10.01 -20.96
N ILE A 61 14.70 9.20 -19.97
CA ILE A 61 13.55 9.40 -19.08
C ILE A 61 13.83 10.63 -18.22
N VAL A 62 12.93 11.62 -18.30
CA VAL A 62 12.99 12.86 -17.52
C VAL A 62 11.80 13.03 -16.59
N GLY A 63 10.82 12.14 -16.66
CA GLY A 63 9.66 12.12 -15.78
C GLY A 63 8.83 10.86 -15.97
N PHE A 64 8.11 10.50 -14.92
CA PHE A 64 7.20 9.36 -14.90
C PHE A 64 5.99 9.70 -14.04
N LEU A 65 4.82 9.23 -14.46
CA LEU A 65 3.59 9.26 -13.69
C LEU A 65 2.78 8.01 -14.01
N TYR A 66 2.40 7.26 -12.97
CA TYR A 66 1.44 6.18 -13.07
C TYR A 66 0.18 6.53 -12.29
N ALA A 67 -0.95 6.52 -12.97
CA ALA A 67 -2.25 6.73 -12.38
C ALA A 67 -3.10 5.46 -12.48
N VAL A 68 -4.08 5.36 -11.61
CA VAL A 68 -5.05 4.26 -11.60
C VAL A 68 -6.45 4.79 -11.32
N ARG A 69 -7.46 4.00 -11.64
CA ARG A 69 -8.86 4.31 -11.38
C ARG A 69 -9.45 3.32 -10.40
N ARG A 70 -10.35 3.79 -9.54
CA ARG A 70 -11.09 2.95 -8.57
C ARG A 70 -12.51 3.44 -8.41
N THR A 71 -13.44 2.52 -8.33
CA THR A 71 -14.80 2.80 -7.88
C THR A 71 -14.86 2.66 -6.36
N VAL A 72 -15.13 3.74 -5.66
CA VAL A 72 -15.26 3.77 -4.20
C VAL A 72 -16.65 4.26 -3.85
N ARG A 73 -17.45 3.40 -3.20
CA ARG A 73 -18.85 3.70 -2.82
C ARG A 73 -19.71 4.17 -3.99
N GLY A 74 -19.51 3.56 -5.18
CA GLY A 74 -20.26 3.90 -6.39
C GLY A 74 -19.79 5.15 -7.11
N GLN A 75 -18.73 5.81 -6.67
CA GLN A 75 -18.13 6.98 -7.30
C GLN A 75 -16.77 6.63 -7.91
N GLU A 76 -16.49 7.18 -9.10
CA GLU A 76 -15.23 6.94 -9.80
C GLU A 76 -14.17 7.95 -9.37
N PHE A 77 -13.07 7.42 -8.88
CA PHE A 77 -11.88 8.19 -8.48
C PHE A 77 -10.69 7.87 -9.35
N GLY A 78 -9.95 8.89 -9.75
CA GLY A 78 -8.59 8.79 -10.25
C GLY A 78 -7.58 8.89 -9.10
N TYR A 79 -6.44 8.22 -9.23
CA TYR A 79 -5.35 8.29 -8.26
C TYR A 79 -4.02 8.43 -8.98
N VAL A 80 -3.23 9.45 -8.64
CA VAL A 80 -1.82 9.46 -8.97
C VAL A 80 -1.12 8.50 -8.04
N LYS A 81 -0.70 7.34 -8.53
CA LYS A 81 -0.15 6.24 -7.73
C LYS A 81 1.37 6.34 -7.53
N LEU A 82 2.09 6.73 -8.58
CA LEU A 82 3.54 6.96 -8.57
C LEU A 82 3.86 8.17 -9.41
N MET A 83 4.81 9.00 -8.98
CA MET A 83 5.29 10.10 -9.80
C MET A 83 6.72 10.50 -9.42
N ALA A 84 7.56 10.77 -10.42
CA ALA A 84 8.85 11.41 -10.25
C ALA A 84 9.20 12.28 -11.45
N VAL A 85 10.00 13.32 -11.22
CA VAL A 85 10.64 14.13 -12.25
C VAL A 85 12.13 14.20 -11.93
N ASP A 86 12.97 13.97 -12.94
CA ASP A 86 14.41 14.08 -12.84
C ASP A 86 14.81 15.37 -12.12
N GLU A 87 15.63 15.26 -11.07
CA GLU A 87 15.96 16.39 -10.19
C GLU A 87 16.56 17.56 -10.96
N ALA A 88 17.47 17.28 -11.88
CA ALA A 88 18.11 18.30 -12.71
C ALA A 88 17.15 18.96 -13.73
N ARG A 89 15.97 18.36 -13.92
CA ARG A 89 14.95 18.83 -14.88
C ARG A 89 13.69 19.35 -14.19
N ARG A 90 13.66 19.42 -12.85
CA ARG A 90 12.57 20.05 -12.10
C ARG A 90 12.39 21.50 -12.51
N ARG A 91 11.18 22.05 -12.29
CA ARG A 91 10.78 23.44 -12.63
C ARG A 91 10.74 23.75 -14.14
N GLN A 92 10.90 22.75 -15.01
CA GLN A 92 10.78 22.86 -16.48
C GLN A 92 9.40 22.41 -17.00
N LYS A 93 8.35 22.45 -16.18
CA LYS A 93 6.95 22.09 -16.48
C LYS A 93 6.70 20.61 -16.80
N ILE A 94 7.72 19.71 -16.74
CA ILE A 94 7.58 18.28 -17.06
C ILE A 94 6.52 17.61 -16.19
N GLY A 95 6.57 17.79 -14.87
CA GLY A 95 5.57 17.26 -13.95
C GLY A 95 4.16 17.75 -14.26
N SER A 96 4.01 19.05 -14.60
CA SER A 96 2.72 19.61 -14.97
C SER A 96 2.18 19.07 -16.31
N ALA A 97 3.05 18.74 -17.26
CA ALA A 97 2.65 18.12 -18.53
C ALA A 97 2.17 16.69 -18.31
N LEU A 98 2.93 15.89 -17.52
CA LEU A 98 2.53 14.53 -17.13
C LEU A 98 1.19 14.52 -16.37
N TYR A 99 1.04 15.39 -15.37
CA TYR A 99 -0.19 15.46 -14.58
C TYR A 99 -1.41 15.86 -15.43
N ARG A 100 -1.29 16.86 -16.29
CA ARG A 100 -2.41 17.27 -17.17
C ARG A 100 -2.84 16.17 -18.12
N GLU A 101 -1.90 15.40 -18.66
CA GLU A 101 -2.25 14.27 -19.53
C GLU A 101 -2.92 13.15 -18.71
N ALA A 102 -2.43 12.84 -17.52
CA ALA A 102 -3.06 11.88 -16.60
C ALA A 102 -4.47 12.34 -16.18
N GLU A 103 -4.65 13.61 -15.81
CA GLU A 103 -5.95 14.19 -15.46
C GLU A 103 -6.95 14.07 -16.63
N LYS A 104 -6.54 14.45 -17.84
CA LYS A 104 -7.37 14.32 -19.05
C LYS A 104 -7.81 12.87 -19.29
N LEU A 105 -6.88 11.91 -19.17
CA LEU A 105 -7.19 10.49 -19.33
C LEU A 105 -8.12 9.96 -18.24
N LEU A 106 -7.89 10.35 -16.99
CA LEU A 106 -8.73 9.95 -15.84
C LEU A 106 -10.17 10.49 -15.99
N VAL A 107 -10.32 11.77 -16.35
CA VAL A 107 -11.64 12.40 -16.62
C VAL A 107 -12.34 11.71 -17.80
N ALA A 108 -11.63 11.44 -18.90
CA ALA A 108 -12.18 10.71 -20.03
C ALA A 108 -12.64 9.29 -19.67
N LYS A 109 -12.06 8.69 -18.62
CA LYS A 109 -12.45 7.39 -18.07
C LYS A 109 -13.50 7.50 -16.95
N GLY A 110 -14.08 8.68 -16.72
CA GLY A 110 -15.20 8.92 -15.82
C GLY A 110 -14.82 9.30 -14.38
N ALA A 111 -13.55 9.58 -14.09
CA ALA A 111 -13.16 10.07 -12.77
C ALA A 111 -13.81 11.43 -12.48
N THR A 112 -14.43 11.57 -11.32
CA THR A 112 -15.04 12.81 -10.82
C THR A 112 -14.17 13.51 -9.79
N HIS A 113 -13.23 12.76 -9.21
CA HIS A 113 -12.24 13.23 -8.25
C HIS A 113 -10.90 12.60 -8.53
N ILE A 114 -9.82 13.31 -8.23
CA ILE A 114 -8.46 12.78 -8.29
C ILE A 114 -7.83 12.91 -6.91
N ARG A 115 -7.15 11.84 -6.45
CA ARG A 115 -6.38 11.79 -5.22
C ARG A 115 -4.90 11.54 -5.50
N TRP A 116 -4.09 11.81 -4.50
CA TRP A 116 -2.64 11.67 -4.62
C TRP A 116 -2.11 10.62 -3.66
N TYR A 117 -1.62 9.50 -4.20
CA TYR A 117 -1.01 8.33 -3.55
C TYR A 117 -1.91 7.46 -2.67
N ASP A 118 -2.96 7.92 -2.07
CA ASP A 118 -3.84 7.16 -1.16
C ASP A 118 -4.77 6.15 -1.88
N VAL A 119 -4.17 5.35 -2.75
CA VAL A 119 -4.87 4.39 -3.61
C VAL A 119 -5.41 3.23 -2.79
N PRO A 120 -6.72 2.93 -2.81
CA PRO A 120 -7.21 1.66 -2.30
C PRO A 120 -6.67 0.52 -3.16
N LEU A 121 -6.16 -0.55 -2.54
CA LEU A 121 -5.50 -1.69 -3.15
C LEU A 121 -4.14 -1.36 -3.78
N ASN A 122 -3.16 -2.22 -3.51
CA ASN A 122 -1.83 -2.18 -4.11
C ASN A 122 -1.15 -0.79 -4.06
N TYR A 123 -1.39 0.01 -3.01
CA TYR A 123 -0.76 1.32 -2.85
C TYR A 123 0.74 1.19 -2.51
N PHE A 124 1.51 2.21 -2.89
CA PHE A 124 2.91 2.31 -2.48
C PHE A 124 3.02 3.08 -1.16
N MET A 125 2.36 4.25 -1.07
CA MET A 125 2.24 5.06 0.13
C MET A 125 0.81 5.62 0.26
N PRO A 126 0.35 5.94 1.49
CA PRO A 126 -1.05 6.31 1.72
C PRO A 126 -1.34 7.82 1.61
N GLY A 127 -0.49 8.58 0.93
CA GLY A 127 -0.60 10.02 0.73
C GLY A 127 0.74 10.69 0.44
N ILE A 128 0.81 12.00 0.47
CA ILE A 128 2.05 12.77 0.32
C ILE A 128 2.73 12.90 1.69
N ASP A 129 3.95 12.37 1.82
CA ASP A 129 4.79 12.66 2.98
C ASP A 129 5.19 14.14 2.97
N PRO A 130 4.93 14.91 4.05
CA PRO A 130 5.21 16.35 4.09
C PRO A 130 6.67 16.73 3.79
N ARG A 131 7.60 15.81 4.02
CA ARG A 131 9.01 16.02 3.68
C ARG A 131 9.25 16.20 2.19
N TYR A 132 8.38 15.63 1.33
CA TYR A 132 8.33 15.94 -0.09
C TYR A 132 7.62 17.29 -0.34
N THR A 133 8.14 18.36 0.24
CA THR A 133 7.54 19.72 0.15
C THR A 133 7.25 20.14 -1.29
N ALA A 134 8.13 19.80 -2.23
CA ALA A 134 7.92 20.10 -3.66
C ALA A 134 6.69 19.39 -4.23
N ALA A 135 6.40 18.15 -3.83
CA ALA A 135 5.22 17.40 -4.26
C ALA A 135 3.95 17.99 -3.66
N TYR A 136 3.98 18.38 -2.38
CA TYR A 136 2.87 19.06 -1.73
C TYR A 136 2.52 20.41 -2.40
N CYS A 137 3.53 21.27 -2.61
CA CYS A 137 3.34 22.53 -3.33
C CYS A 137 2.87 22.32 -4.77
N PHE A 138 3.30 21.24 -5.41
CA PHE A 138 2.83 20.86 -6.75
C PHE A 138 1.35 20.48 -6.73
N ALA A 139 0.91 19.67 -5.76
CA ALA A 139 -0.50 19.31 -5.60
C ALA A 139 -1.36 20.55 -5.38
N LEU A 140 -0.99 21.45 -4.46
CA LEU A 140 -1.70 22.72 -4.22
C LEU A 140 -1.81 23.56 -5.49
N LYS A 141 -0.72 23.70 -6.25
CA LYS A 141 -0.70 24.44 -7.54
C LYS A 141 -1.66 23.85 -8.56
N HIS A 142 -1.93 22.57 -8.53
CA HIS A 142 -2.86 21.88 -9.43
C HIS A 142 -4.30 21.78 -8.89
N GLY A 143 -4.61 22.53 -7.81
CA GLY A 143 -5.96 22.67 -7.27
C GLY A 143 -6.36 21.57 -6.27
N PHE A 144 -5.41 20.78 -5.78
CA PHE A 144 -5.69 19.82 -4.71
C PHE A 144 -5.81 20.54 -3.36
N SER A 145 -6.68 20.03 -2.50
CA SER A 145 -6.80 20.40 -1.10
C SER A 145 -6.54 19.21 -0.19
N GLN A 146 -5.98 19.47 0.97
CA GLN A 146 -5.84 18.43 2.00
C GLN A 146 -7.19 18.15 2.65
N PHE A 147 -7.61 16.86 2.69
CA PHE A 147 -8.86 16.45 3.32
C PHE A 147 -8.67 15.52 4.51
N GLY A 148 -7.45 15.10 4.79
CA GLY A 148 -7.14 14.23 5.91
C GLY A 148 -5.69 13.82 5.94
N GLU A 149 -5.41 12.84 6.78
CA GLU A 149 -4.08 12.29 6.99
C GLU A 149 -4.12 10.75 7.07
N ALA A 150 -2.97 10.14 6.85
CA ALA A 150 -2.74 8.73 7.10
C ALA A 150 -1.44 8.58 7.89
N ILE A 151 -1.40 7.59 8.78
CA ILE A 151 -0.27 7.39 9.69
C ILE A 151 0.29 6.00 9.48
N ASN A 152 1.62 5.92 9.31
CA ASN A 152 2.34 4.67 9.42
C ASN A 152 3.05 4.60 10.77
N MET A 153 2.94 3.46 11.44
CA MET A 153 3.74 3.14 12.61
C MET A 153 4.88 2.18 12.27
N VAL A 154 5.86 2.09 13.13
CA VAL A 154 6.96 1.13 13.04
C VAL A 154 7.10 0.41 14.36
N CYS A 155 7.32 -0.91 14.26
CA CYS A 155 7.69 -1.78 15.37
C CYS A 155 9.10 -2.30 15.12
N ASP A 156 10.02 -2.11 16.06
CA ASP A 156 11.34 -2.73 16.00
C ASP A 156 11.19 -4.21 16.38
N LEU A 157 11.78 -5.12 15.58
CA LEU A 157 11.60 -6.56 15.74
C LEU A 157 12.76 -7.21 16.52
N GLU A 158 13.95 -6.61 16.52
CA GLU A 158 15.12 -7.13 17.21
C GLU A 158 14.91 -7.12 18.73
N GLY A 159 15.22 -8.24 19.39
CA GLY A 159 15.18 -8.37 20.86
C GLY A 159 13.78 -8.40 21.47
N GLN A 160 12.71 -8.39 20.68
CA GLN A 160 11.35 -8.50 21.18
C GLN A 160 10.87 -9.97 21.21
N ASP A 161 10.08 -10.29 22.23
CA ASP A 161 9.39 -11.57 22.35
C ASP A 161 7.96 -11.46 21.80
N PHE A 162 7.71 -12.21 20.74
CA PHE A 162 6.40 -12.36 20.13
C PHE A 162 5.76 -13.73 20.42
N SER A 163 6.11 -14.36 21.54
CA SER A 163 5.47 -15.60 22.00
C SER A 163 3.98 -15.39 22.28
N THR A 164 3.18 -16.37 21.85
CA THR A 164 1.72 -16.33 21.99
C THR A 164 1.14 -17.62 22.53
N ARG A 165 1.98 -18.65 22.75
CA ARG A 165 1.55 -20.01 23.02
C ARG A 165 0.63 -20.13 24.24
N GLU A 166 0.99 -19.54 25.38
CA GLU A 166 0.20 -19.63 26.61
C GLU A 166 -1.22 -19.08 26.41
N VAL A 167 -1.35 -17.94 25.70
CA VAL A 167 -2.64 -17.32 25.42
C VAL A 167 -3.41 -18.11 24.35
N GLU A 168 -2.71 -18.74 23.41
CA GLU A 168 -3.34 -19.64 22.41
C GLU A 168 -3.93 -20.89 23.10
N ASP A 169 -3.23 -21.47 24.07
CA ASP A 169 -3.71 -22.61 24.85
C ASP A 169 -4.99 -22.23 25.63
N GLU A 170 -5.04 -21.06 26.27
CA GLU A 170 -6.23 -20.55 26.94
C GLU A 170 -7.41 -20.30 25.97
N LEU A 171 -7.13 -19.89 24.74
CA LEU A 171 -8.16 -19.68 23.71
C LEU A 171 -8.69 -21.02 23.19
N ALA A 172 -7.81 -22.03 23.07
CA ALA A 172 -8.22 -23.37 22.66
C ALA A 172 -9.23 -24.00 23.63
N GLU A 173 -9.07 -23.77 24.96
CA GLU A 173 -10.05 -24.18 25.97
C GLU A 173 -11.43 -23.52 25.78
N LYS A 174 -11.45 -22.36 25.10
CA LYS A 174 -12.69 -21.60 24.75
C LYS A 174 -13.22 -21.93 23.34
N GLY A 175 -12.69 -22.99 22.70
CA GLY A 175 -13.08 -23.41 21.36
C GLY A 175 -12.59 -22.48 20.25
N ILE A 176 -11.52 -21.71 20.49
CA ILE A 176 -10.91 -20.81 19.51
C ILE A 176 -9.59 -21.39 19.04
N GLU A 177 -9.50 -21.71 17.76
CA GLU A 177 -8.27 -22.18 17.10
C GLU A 177 -7.53 -21.00 16.45
N VAL A 178 -6.25 -20.83 16.77
CA VAL A 178 -5.40 -19.84 16.09
C VAL A 178 -4.24 -20.55 15.38
N ARG A 179 -4.10 -20.34 14.08
CA ARG A 179 -3.05 -20.98 13.29
C ARG A 179 -2.65 -20.17 12.04
N ARG A 180 -1.61 -20.60 11.36
CA ARG A 180 -1.31 -20.13 10.01
C ARG A 180 -2.37 -20.65 9.05
N ALA A 181 -2.72 -19.86 8.06
CA ALA A 181 -3.59 -20.29 6.99
C ALA A 181 -2.90 -21.34 6.09
N THR A 182 -3.71 -22.22 5.55
CA THR A 182 -3.33 -23.15 4.48
C THR A 182 -4.03 -22.77 3.19
N TYR A 183 -3.68 -23.39 2.08
CA TYR A 183 -4.35 -23.12 0.81
C TYR A 183 -5.84 -23.48 0.81
N ASP A 184 -6.25 -24.39 1.67
CA ASP A 184 -7.66 -24.81 1.80
C ASP A 184 -8.53 -23.72 2.45
N ASP A 185 -7.92 -22.79 3.20
CA ASP A 185 -8.63 -21.70 3.88
C ASP A 185 -9.03 -20.54 2.94
N ARG A 186 -8.64 -20.59 1.66
CA ARG A 186 -8.90 -19.49 0.70
C ARG A 186 -10.36 -19.11 0.59
N GLN A 187 -11.25 -20.12 0.55
CA GLN A 187 -12.67 -19.87 0.41
C GLN A 187 -13.27 -19.25 1.68
N ALA A 188 -12.86 -19.72 2.86
CA ALA A 188 -13.29 -19.18 4.14
C ALA A 188 -12.80 -17.72 4.31
N LEU A 189 -11.53 -17.44 3.97
CA LEU A 189 -10.98 -16.09 3.96
C LEU A 189 -11.76 -15.17 3.02
N LYS A 190 -12.03 -15.64 1.79
CA LYS A 190 -12.80 -14.85 0.82
C LYS A 190 -14.19 -14.53 1.32
N ASN A 191 -14.90 -15.49 1.91
CA ASN A 191 -16.23 -15.28 2.46
C ASN A 191 -16.23 -14.23 3.57
N LEU A 192 -15.31 -14.33 4.53
CA LEU A 192 -15.15 -13.35 5.60
C LEU A 192 -14.84 -11.95 5.06
N LEU A 193 -13.90 -11.88 4.10
CA LEU A 193 -13.50 -10.60 3.51
C LEU A 193 -14.61 -9.96 2.69
N ASP A 194 -15.36 -10.73 1.90
CA ASP A 194 -16.49 -10.22 1.11
C ASP A 194 -17.60 -9.65 2.00
N ALA A 195 -17.82 -10.25 3.17
CA ALA A 195 -18.80 -9.79 4.14
C ALA A 195 -18.37 -8.52 4.89
N GLU A 196 -17.12 -8.47 5.37
CA GLU A 196 -16.69 -7.47 6.34
C GLU A 196 -15.68 -6.46 5.78
N TRP A 197 -14.75 -6.90 4.89
CA TRP A 197 -13.59 -6.09 4.45
C TRP A 197 -13.22 -6.33 2.99
N LYS A 198 -14.16 -6.16 2.10
CA LYS A 198 -14.03 -6.46 0.66
C LYS A 198 -12.77 -5.85 0.00
N LEU A 199 -12.34 -4.67 0.42
CA LEU A 199 -11.16 -4.01 -0.12
C LEU A 199 -9.84 -4.73 0.19
N TRP A 200 -9.80 -5.59 1.18
CA TRP A 200 -8.58 -6.32 1.56
C TRP A 200 -8.39 -7.66 0.84
N ASN A 201 -9.36 -8.07 0.00
CA ASN A 201 -9.27 -9.32 -0.77
C ASN A 201 -7.99 -9.44 -1.60
N ASN A 202 -7.55 -8.35 -2.22
CA ASN A 202 -6.32 -8.36 -3.02
C ASN A 202 -5.10 -8.67 -2.17
N GLU A 203 -4.87 -7.91 -1.10
CA GLU A 203 -3.68 -8.05 -0.23
C GLU A 203 -3.62 -9.41 0.45
N VAL A 204 -4.78 -9.91 0.93
CA VAL A 204 -4.87 -11.26 1.51
C VAL A 204 -4.59 -12.33 0.45
N SER A 205 -5.15 -12.19 -0.75
CA SER A 205 -4.89 -13.11 -1.87
C SER A 205 -3.42 -13.13 -2.27
N MET A 206 -2.74 -11.99 -2.27
CA MET A 206 -1.30 -11.90 -2.55
C MET A 206 -0.47 -12.62 -1.48
N ALA A 207 -0.78 -12.43 -0.20
CA ALA A 207 -0.11 -13.10 0.90
C ALA A 207 -0.37 -14.62 0.94
N MET A 208 -1.54 -15.06 0.47
CA MET A 208 -1.87 -16.48 0.34
C MET A 208 -1.08 -17.21 -0.77
N ARG A 209 -0.34 -16.47 -1.62
CA ARG A 209 0.56 -17.07 -2.64
C ARG A 209 1.95 -17.37 -2.09
N ASP A 210 2.29 -16.89 -0.91
CA ASP A 210 3.57 -17.20 -0.27
C ASP A 210 3.61 -18.67 0.17
N THR A 211 4.80 -19.22 0.32
CA THR A 211 5.01 -20.60 0.77
C THR A 211 5.97 -20.60 1.97
N PRO A 212 5.47 -20.84 3.19
CA PRO A 212 4.04 -20.97 3.55
C PRO A 212 3.28 -19.62 3.43
N PRO A 213 1.93 -19.60 3.41
CA PRO A 213 1.14 -18.38 3.36
C PRO A 213 1.49 -17.41 4.48
N SER A 214 1.64 -16.12 4.14
CA SER A 214 1.94 -15.02 5.09
C SER A 214 0.67 -14.51 5.78
N VAL A 215 -0.21 -15.44 6.16
CA VAL A 215 -1.53 -15.18 6.74
C VAL A 215 -1.73 -16.03 7.99
N HIS A 216 -2.15 -15.41 9.08
CA HIS A 216 -2.60 -16.08 10.30
C HIS A 216 -4.09 -15.85 10.49
N ILE A 217 -4.80 -16.86 11.00
CA ILE A 217 -6.24 -16.90 11.11
C ILE A 217 -6.71 -17.41 12.46
N ALA A 218 -7.94 -17.05 12.82
CA ALA A 218 -8.59 -17.57 14.01
C ALA A 218 -10.01 -18.04 13.67
N PHE A 219 -10.31 -19.27 14.12
CA PHE A 219 -11.64 -19.90 14.03
C PHE A 219 -12.32 -19.93 15.40
N LYS A 220 -13.62 -19.85 15.40
CA LYS A 220 -14.48 -20.18 16.53
C LYS A 220 -15.62 -21.05 16.05
N GLU A 221 -15.82 -22.21 16.69
CA GLU A 221 -16.91 -23.13 16.33
C GLU A 221 -16.91 -23.51 14.84
N GLY A 222 -15.72 -23.64 14.25
CA GLY A 222 -15.54 -23.98 12.82
C GLY A 222 -15.71 -22.81 11.84
N GLU A 223 -16.04 -21.61 12.31
CA GLU A 223 -16.15 -20.43 11.47
C GLU A 223 -14.92 -19.53 11.55
N LEU A 224 -14.41 -19.08 10.42
CA LEU A 224 -13.34 -18.11 10.35
C LEU A 224 -13.82 -16.73 10.81
N LYS A 225 -13.22 -16.18 11.85
CA LYS A 225 -13.66 -14.94 12.50
C LYS A 225 -12.58 -13.84 12.55
N ALA A 226 -11.32 -14.19 12.34
CA ALA A 226 -10.26 -13.19 12.35
C ALA A 226 -9.08 -13.61 11.47
N PHE A 227 -8.33 -12.62 10.98
CA PHE A 227 -7.13 -12.84 10.22
C PHE A 227 -6.12 -11.71 10.43
N SER A 228 -4.87 -11.98 10.13
CA SER A 228 -3.78 -11.01 10.06
C SER A 228 -2.81 -11.41 8.98
N VAL A 229 -2.25 -10.42 8.29
CA VAL A 229 -1.41 -10.61 7.11
C VAL A 229 -0.10 -9.86 7.28
N HIS A 230 0.96 -10.39 6.73
CA HIS A 230 2.16 -9.64 6.41
C HIS A 230 2.55 -9.92 4.96
N ASN A 231 3.38 -9.08 4.38
CA ASN A 231 3.87 -9.28 3.01
C ASN A 231 2.76 -9.34 1.92
N GLY A 232 1.55 -8.86 2.22
CA GLY A 232 0.42 -8.82 1.26
C GLY A 232 0.48 -7.64 0.31
N ASN A 233 1.26 -6.61 0.66
CA ASN A 233 1.53 -5.41 -0.12
C ASN A 233 2.96 -4.95 0.16
N ASN A 234 3.61 -4.25 -0.76
CA ASN A 234 5.02 -3.84 -0.63
C ASN A 234 5.90 -5.01 -0.17
N LYS A 235 5.82 -6.14 -0.89
CA LYS A 235 6.46 -7.40 -0.52
C LYS A 235 7.95 -7.24 -0.22
N GLY A 236 8.42 -7.90 0.84
CA GLY A 236 9.83 -7.89 1.22
C GLY A 236 10.32 -6.60 1.89
N THR A 237 9.45 -5.64 2.16
CA THR A 237 9.83 -4.36 2.80
C THR A 237 9.50 -4.31 4.30
N GLY A 238 9.08 -5.41 4.88
CA GLY A 238 8.64 -5.44 6.27
C GLY A 238 7.22 -4.88 6.48
N TRP A 239 6.34 -5.06 5.49
CA TRP A 239 4.98 -4.52 5.50
C TRP A 239 4.02 -5.45 6.24
N PHE A 240 3.36 -4.94 7.28
CA PHE A 240 2.33 -5.62 8.07
C PHE A 240 0.93 -5.16 7.66
N GLY A 241 -0.03 -6.07 7.68
CA GLY A 241 -1.46 -5.82 7.39
C GLY A 241 -1.87 -6.34 6.01
N PRO A 242 -3.18 -6.39 5.77
CA PRO A 242 -4.26 -5.99 6.68
C PRO A 242 -4.52 -6.98 7.85
N MET A 243 -5.28 -6.52 8.84
CA MET A 243 -5.73 -7.33 9.96
C MET A 243 -7.18 -7.01 10.33
N GLY A 244 -8.01 -8.02 10.55
CA GLY A 244 -9.40 -7.88 10.92
C GLY A 244 -9.84 -8.91 11.96
N THR A 245 -10.68 -8.47 12.91
CA THR A 245 -11.33 -9.34 13.90
C THR A 245 -12.82 -9.02 13.91
N HIS A 246 -13.63 -10.06 13.62
CA HIS A 246 -15.09 -9.95 13.63
C HIS A 246 -15.57 -9.39 14.99
N PRO A 247 -16.61 -8.55 15.03
CA PRO A 247 -17.10 -7.94 16.26
C PRO A 247 -17.30 -8.92 17.43
N ASP A 248 -17.85 -10.10 17.16
CA ASP A 248 -18.12 -11.14 18.16
C ASP A 248 -16.88 -11.72 18.85
N MET A 249 -15.69 -11.46 18.30
CA MET A 249 -14.41 -11.97 18.77
C MET A 249 -13.53 -10.89 19.40
N ARG A 250 -14.04 -9.66 19.48
CA ARG A 250 -13.29 -8.55 20.09
C ARG A 250 -13.22 -8.70 21.60
N GLY A 251 -12.17 -8.16 22.21
CA GLY A 251 -11.96 -8.24 23.66
C GLY A 251 -11.34 -9.56 24.15
N LEU A 252 -11.18 -10.57 23.28
CA LEU A 252 -10.60 -11.88 23.61
C LEU A 252 -9.07 -11.96 23.39
N GLY A 253 -8.41 -10.87 23.04
CA GLY A 253 -6.96 -10.84 22.79
C GLY A 253 -6.53 -11.37 21.42
N ILE A 254 -7.44 -11.86 20.58
CA ILE A 254 -7.15 -12.51 19.30
C ILE A 254 -6.36 -11.61 18.35
N GLY A 255 -6.74 -10.33 18.22
CA GLY A 255 -6.01 -9.37 17.41
C GLY A 255 -4.53 -9.24 17.81
N THR A 256 -4.24 -9.26 19.12
CA THR A 256 -2.87 -9.20 19.64
C THR A 256 -2.08 -10.45 19.27
N ILE A 257 -2.69 -11.63 19.35
CA ILE A 257 -2.03 -12.89 19.01
C ILE A 257 -1.73 -12.93 17.52
N LEU A 258 -2.71 -12.63 16.68
CA LEU A 258 -2.53 -12.61 15.23
C LEU A 258 -1.47 -11.58 14.78
N LEU A 259 -1.45 -10.40 15.41
CA LEU A 259 -0.39 -9.41 15.22
C LEU A 259 0.98 -9.99 15.55
N LYS A 260 1.15 -10.52 16.78
CA LYS A 260 2.42 -11.08 17.25
C LYS A 260 2.91 -12.24 16.38
N ARG A 261 2.01 -13.11 15.90
CA ARG A 261 2.37 -14.20 14.98
C ARG A 261 2.94 -13.67 13.65
N CYS A 262 2.34 -12.65 13.07
CA CYS A 262 2.89 -12.00 11.89
C CYS A 262 4.25 -11.34 12.16
N LEU A 263 4.40 -10.62 13.28
CA LEU A 263 5.66 -9.98 13.64
C LEU A 263 6.77 -11.01 13.92
N LYS A 264 6.43 -12.16 14.50
CA LYS A 264 7.37 -13.29 14.69
C LYS A 264 7.84 -13.85 13.34
N ASP A 265 6.94 -14.04 12.39
CA ASP A 265 7.32 -14.47 11.04
C ASP A 265 8.26 -13.46 10.37
N MET A 266 7.94 -12.18 10.47
CA MET A 266 8.77 -11.12 9.90
C MET A 266 10.15 -11.06 10.58
N GLN A 267 10.22 -11.26 11.90
CA GLN A 267 11.47 -11.36 12.64
C GLN A 267 12.30 -12.58 12.17
N GLN A 268 11.67 -13.73 11.98
CA GLN A 268 12.31 -14.95 11.45
C GLN A 268 12.79 -14.77 10.00
N ALA A 269 12.08 -13.95 9.20
CA ALA A 269 12.51 -13.55 7.85
C ALA A 269 13.58 -12.44 7.86
N VAL A 270 14.21 -12.18 9.03
CA VAL A 270 15.35 -11.26 9.22
C VAL A 270 14.99 -9.79 8.97
N HIS A 271 13.70 -9.42 9.00
CA HIS A 271 13.33 -8.02 9.04
C HIS A 271 13.70 -7.40 10.38
N LYS A 272 14.33 -6.25 10.38
CA LYS A 272 14.65 -5.51 11.61
C LYS A 272 13.47 -4.71 12.15
N LYS A 273 12.56 -4.34 11.26
CA LYS A 273 11.38 -3.51 11.56
C LYS A 273 10.18 -4.02 10.80
N ALA A 274 9.01 -3.90 11.43
CA ALA A 274 7.72 -4.01 10.76
C ALA A 274 7.14 -2.61 10.54
N ILE A 275 6.69 -2.33 9.32
CA ILE A 275 5.93 -1.14 8.98
C ILE A 275 4.45 -1.49 9.10
N ILE A 276 3.72 -0.80 9.95
CA ILE A 276 2.28 -0.93 10.13
C ILE A 276 1.63 0.26 9.44
N PRO A 277 1.12 0.11 8.22
CA PRO A 277 0.69 1.24 7.42
C PRO A 277 -0.76 1.63 7.68
N TRP A 278 -1.07 2.89 7.37
CA TRP A 278 -2.41 3.46 7.35
C TRP A 278 -3.23 3.11 8.59
N VAL A 279 -2.62 3.32 9.74
CA VAL A 279 -3.14 2.89 11.04
C VAL A 279 -4.29 3.75 11.51
N ALA A 280 -5.37 3.11 11.98
CA ALA A 280 -6.43 3.76 12.74
C ALA A 280 -6.26 3.57 14.27
N PRO A 281 -6.06 2.34 14.81
CA PRO A 281 -5.96 2.12 16.27
C PRO A 281 -4.51 2.29 16.77
N ILE A 282 -3.98 3.52 16.75
CA ILE A 282 -2.60 3.82 17.18
C ILE A 282 -2.29 3.25 18.56
N ALA A 283 -3.21 3.45 19.53
CA ALA A 283 -3.03 2.99 20.90
C ALA A 283 -2.86 1.47 21.01
N PHE A 284 -3.56 0.70 20.17
CA PHE A 284 -3.46 -0.74 20.13
C PHE A 284 -2.03 -1.21 19.80
N TYR A 285 -1.48 -0.72 18.69
CA TYR A 285 -0.14 -1.11 18.27
C TYR A 285 0.95 -0.58 19.20
N SER A 286 0.76 0.64 19.72
CA SER A 286 1.70 1.20 20.71
C SER A 286 1.73 0.35 21.99
N HIS A 287 0.56 -0.04 22.51
CA HIS A 287 0.46 -0.80 23.75
C HIS A 287 0.98 -2.23 23.63
N PHE A 288 0.59 -2.96 22.58
CA PHE A 288 0.87 -4.40 22.51
C PHE A 288 2.23 -4.77 21.92
N VAL A 289 2.83 -3.90 21.10
CA VAL A 289 4.07 -4.20 20.39
C VAL A 289 5.06 -3.03 20.37
N ASN A 290 4.89 -2.04 21.24
CA ASN A 290 5.73 -0.85 21.34
C ASN A 290 5.92 -0.12 20.00
N ALA A 291 4.93 -0.20 19.11
CA ALA A 291 4.99 0.52 17.85
C ALA A 291 4.88 2.02 18.10
N ARG A 292 5.61 2.79 17.31
CA ARG A 292 5.61 4.26 17.36
C ARG A 292 5.26 4.85 16.01
N ILE A 293 4.68 6.05 16.00
CA ILE A 293 4.46 6.80 14.77
C ILE A 293 5.81 7.04 14.09
N ASN A 294 5.89 6.66 12.81
CA ASN A 294 7.10 6.78 12.02
C ASN A 294 6.95 7.81 10.90
N ARG A 295 5.81 7.79 10.20
CA ARG A 295 5.50 8.70 9.10
C ARG A 295 4.05 9.15 9.14
N VAL A 296 3.83 10.40 8.75
CA VAL A 296 2.49 10.97 8.54
C VAL A 296 2.41 11.37 7.08
N PHE A 297 1.28 11.13 6.46
CA PHE A 297 1.02 11.44 5.06
C PHE A 297 -0.22 12.32 4.96
N TRP A 298 -0.14 13.40 4.17
CA TRP A 298 -1.28 14.23 3.85
C TRP A 298 -2.06 13.65 2.68
N ARG A 299 -3.35 13.49 2.89
CA ARG A 299 -4.26 13.00 1.86
C ARG A 299 -4.83 14.19 1.10
N MET A 300 -4.61 14.20 -0.21
CA MET A 300 -4.94 15.32 -1.09
C MET A 300 -5.99 14.91 -2.11
N GLU A 301 -7.00 15.75 -2.31
CA GLU A 301 -8.10 15.49 -3.25
C GLU A 301 -8.40 16.75 -4.08
N LYS A 302 -8.88 16.51 -5.30
CA LYS A 302 -9.38 17.52 -6.22
C LYS A 302 -10.61 16.98 -6.92
N GLU A 303 -11.68 17.76 -7.03
CA GLU A 303 -12.82 17.52 -7.90
C GLU A 303 -12.47 17.93 -9.34
N VAL A 304 -12.88 17.14 -10.36
CA VAL A 304 -12.55 17.33 -11.78
C VAL A 304 -13.76 17.17 -12.69
#